data_264bdf99bc5ce3d4721b7ece881169cd
#
_entry.id   264bdf99bc5ce3d4721b7ece881169cd
#
_cell.length_a   1.000
_cell.length_b   1.000
_cell.length_c   1.000
_cell.angle_alpha   90.00
_cell.angle_beta   90.00
_cell.angle_gamma   90.00
#
_symmetry.space_group_name_H-M   'P 1'
#
loop_
_entity.id
_entity.type
_entity.pdbx_description
1 polymer ?
#
loop_
_entity_poly.entity_id
_entity_poly.type
_entity_poly.pdbx_seq_one_letter_code
_entity_poly.pdbx_strand_id
1 'polypeptide(L)'
;MRIHIVNGIRRVDRYGVHIRRTGLVDPPSHRSSGEEGYLDIIRSTYSNAVIDDFNLTDLKNPDKDLAESFSFLVNNGSQITGNEIILNPYQLGTSTTNQFYAIERKFPIDFGCPQEENFEMTLTIPDGYQVADSPENLKLDLGKDGGSFVFSCQRSGNSLIIKSELSIDKVLFPQTEYKEIQKFFLRVQEKQAEYIILKKS
;
A
#
# COMPACT_ATOMS: atom_id res chain seq x y z
N MET A 1 6.27 5.03 -1.41
CA MET A 1 5.53 4.53 -2.60
C MET A 1 4.61 5.61 -3.10
N ARG A 2 4.63 5.98 -4.37
CA ARG A 2 3.73 6.99 -4.93
C ARG A 2 2.92 6.33 -6.04
N ILE A 3 1.58 6.39 -5.95
CA ILE A 3 0.67 5.82 -6.94
C ILE A 3 -0.04 6.98 -7.64
N HIS A 4 0.08 7.05 -8.97
CA HIS A 4 -0.68 7.99 -9.78
C HIS A 4 -1.68 7.19 -10.61
N ILE A 5 -2.98 7.44 -10.43
CA ILE A 5 -4.01 6.90 -11.30
C ILE A 5 -4.24 7.89 -12.43
N VAL A 6 -3.88 7.52 -13.65
CA VAL A 6 -4.11 8.33 -14.84
C VAL A 6 -5.38 7.84 -15.52
N ASN A 7 -6.38 8.72 -15.59
CA ASN A 7 -7.64 8.45 -16.25
C ASN A 7 -7.53 8.81 -17.73
N GLY A 8 -7.80 7.88 -18.61
CA GLY A 8 -7.78 8.17 -20.03
C GLY A 8 -8.19 7.04 -20.96
N ILE A 9 -9.29 6.32 -20.68
CA ILE A 9 -9.91 5.48 -21.72
C ILE A 9 -11.44 5.34 -21.45
N ARG A 10 -12.23 5.41 -22.50
CA ARG A 10 -13.70 5.37 -22.56
C ARG A 10 -14.39 4.06 -22.08
N ARG A 11 -13.74 3.26 -21.24
CA ARG A 11 -14.36 2.12 -20.53
C ARG A 11 -13.87 2.14 -19.09
N VAL A 12 -14.81 2.19 -18.18
CA VAL A 12 -14.64 2.30 -16.73
C VAL A 12 -13.95 1.06 -16.10
N ASP A 13 -13.50 0.13 -16.91
CA ASP A 13 -12.98 -1.17 -16.47
C ASP A 13 -11.43 -1.22 -16.34
N ARG A 14 -10.72 -0.12 -16.59
CA ARG A 14 -9.25 -0.10 -16.56
C ARG A 14 -8.74 1.12 -15.81
N TYR A 15 -7.92 0.89 -14.80
CA TYR A 15 -7.21 1.93 -14.05
C TYR A 15 -5.72 1.87 -14.37
N GLY A 16 -5.14 3.02 -14.74
CA GLY A 16 -3.69 3.16 -14.82
C GLY A 16 -3.14 3.57 -13.44
N VAL A 17 -2.21 2.82 -12.91
CA VAL A 17 -1.56 3.10 -11.63
C VAL A 17 -0.06 3.14 -11.85
N HIS A 18 0.59 4.20 -11.37
CA HIS A 18 2.04 4.28 -11.35
C HIS A 18 2.53 4.13 -9.91
N ILE A 19 3.36 3.12 -9.68
CA ILE A 19 3.98 2.84 -8.39
C ILE A 19 5.44 3.25 -8.43
N ARG A 20 5.88 3.97 -7.41
CA ARG A 20 7.29 4.21 -7.12
C ARG A 20 7.58 3.83 -5.68
N ARG A 21 8.52 2.94 -5.48
CA ARG A 21 9.01 2.53 -4.17
C ARG A 21 10.49 2.86 -4.04
N THR A 22 10.89 3.29 -2.84
CA THR A 22 12.28 3.59 -2.50
C THR A 22 12.56 3.03 -1.10
N GLY A 23 13.81 2.71 -0.82
CA GLY A 23 14.20 2.17 0.49
C GLY A 23 13.77 0.73 0.74
N LEU A 24 13.56 -0.05 -0.33
CA LEU A 24 13.19 -1.46 -0.21
C LEU A 24 14.34 -2.25 0.39
N VAL A 25 14.10 -2.84 1.57
CA VAL A 25 14.96 -3.90 2.10
C VAL A 25 14.63 -5.16 1.32
N ASP A 26 15.43 -5.41 0.28
CA ASP A 26 15.18 -6.49 -0.65
C ASP A 26 15.86 -7.78 -0.14
N PRO A 27 15.14 -8.92 -0.05
CA PRO A 27 15.79 -10.19 0.22
C PRO A 27 16.89 -10.46 -0.80
N PRO A 28 18.06 -10.96 -0.41
CA PRO A 28 19.18 -11.25 -1.33
C PRO A 28 18.79 -12.07 -2.55
N SER A 29 17.72 -12.87 -2.46
CA SER A 29 17.16 -13.65 -3.55
C SER A 29 16.61 -12.83 -4.73
N HIS A 30 16.09 -11.62 -4.46
CA HIS A 30 15.54 -10.77 -5.52
C HIS A 30 16.64 -10.10 -6.34
N ARG A 31 17.72 -9.66 -5.69
CA ARG A 31 18.89 -9.06 -6.38
C ARG A 31 19.63 -10.05 -7.27
N SER A 32 19.62 -11.34 -6.91
CA SER A 32 20.28 -12.40 -7.69
C SER A 32 19.54 -12.78 -8.96
N SER A 33 18.21 -12.55 -9.02
CA SER A 33 17.38 -12.91 -10.18
C SER A 33 17.50 -11.94 -11.35
N GLY A 34 18.14 -10.77 -11.14
CA GLY A 34 18.22 -9.71 -12.13
C GLY A 34 16.90 -8.97 -12.32
N GLU A 35 16.91 -8.00 -13.25
CA GLU A 35 15.73 -7.14 -13.49
C GLU A 35 14.51 -7.92 -13.99
N GLU A 36 14.72 -8.88 -14.89
CA GLU A 36 13.63 -9.69 -15.45
C GLU A 36 13.00 -10.61 -14.39
N GLY A 37 13.84 -11.27 -13.58
CA GLY A 37 13.33 -12.09 -12.47
C GLY A 37 12.60 -11.26 -11.42
N TYR A 38 13.03 -10.01 -11.19
CA TYR A 38 12.33 -9.08 -10.31
C TYR A 38 10.96 -8.69 -10.90
N LEU A 39 10.91 -8.39 -12.20
CA LEU A 39 9.66 -8.08 -12.89
C LEU A 39 8.66 -9.25 -12.85
N ASP A 40 9.12 -10.50 -12.92
CA ASP A 40 8.26 -11.67 -12.79
C ASP A 40 7.67 -11.81 -11.37
N ILE A 41 8.42 -11.43 -10.34
CA ILE A 41 7.90 -11.35 -8.97
C ILE A 41 6.78 -10.29 -8.90
N ILE A 42 7.00 -9.10 -9.48
CA ILE A 42 5.98 -8.06 -9.53
C ILE A 42 4.74 -8.54 -10.28
N ARG A 43 4.90 -9.18 -11.43
CA ARG A 43 3.79 -9.77 -12.22
C ARG A 43 3.01 -10.83 -11.43
N SER A 44 3.69 -11.67 -10.67
CA SER A 44 3.03 -12.67 -9.84
C SER A 44 2.26 -12.05 -8.67
N THR A 45 2.79 -10.98 -8.09
CA THR A 45 2.16 -10.22 -7.00
C THR A 45 0.90 -9.51 -7.48
N TYR A 46 0.95 -8.94 -8.69
CA TYR A 46 -0.18 -8.21 -9.32
C TYR A 46 -0.77 -9.00 -10.49
N SER A 47 -1.14 -10.25 -10.25
CA SER A 47 -1.58 -11.20 -11.30
C SER A 47 -2.82 -10.76 -12.09
N ASN A 48 -3.61 -9.81 -11.58
CA ASN A 48 -4.78 -9.21 -12.23
C ASN A 48 -4.46 -7.90 -12.97
N ALA A 49 -3.17 -7.52 -13.06
CA ALA A 49 -2.72 -6.29 -13.69
C ALA A 49 -1.83 -6.55 -14.91
N VAL A 50 -1.90 -5.65 -15.88
CA VAL A 50 -0.93 -5.52 -16.98
C VAL A 50 0.07 -4.45 -16.57
N ILE A 51 1.34 -4.83 -16.45
CA ILE A 51 2.42 -3.93 -16.00
C ILE A 51 3.09 -3.31 -17.21
N ASP A 52 3.22 -1.99 -17.18
CA ASP A 52 3.92 -1.18 -18.18
C ASP A 52 4.93 -0.25 -17.49
N ASP A 53 5.87 0.33 -18.27
CA ASP A 53 6.85 1.34 -17.83
C ASP A 53 7.66 0.90 -16.59
N PHE A 54 7.99 -0.39 -16.50
CA PHE A 54 8.79 -0.89 -15.40
C PHE A 54 10.21 -0.31 -15.47
N ASN A 55 10.66 0.25 -14.34
CA ASN A 55 12.02 0.74 -14.18
C ASN A 55 12.53 0.41 -12.78
N LEU A 56 13.75 -0.09 -12.73
CA LEU A 56 14.41 -0.52 -11.51
C LEU A 56 15.80 0.14 -11.45
N THR A 57 16.11 0.82 -10.36
CA THR A 57 17.39 1.50 -10.17
C THR A 57 18.14 0.93 -8.98
N ASP A 58 19.47 0.93 -9.09
CA ASP A 58 20.40 0.50 -8.03
C ASP A 58 20.28 -0.98 -7.60
N LEU A 59 19.67 -1.86 -8.43
CA LEU A 59 19.54 -3.29 -8.17
C LEU A 59 20.89 -3.96 -7.82
N LYS A 60 21.96 -3.56 -8.52
CA LYS A 60 23.31 -4.14 -8.37
C LYS A 60 24.17 -3.45 -7.32
N ASN A 61 23.70 -2.37 -6.73
CA ASN A 61 24.46 -1.60 -5.76
C ASN A 61 23.92 -1.82 -4.33
N PRO A 62 24.60 -2.64 -3.48
CA PRO A 62 24.11 -2.94 -2.14
C PRO A 62 24.20 -1.75 -1.17
N ASP A 63 24.99 -0.72 -1.52
CA ASP A 63 25.18 0.48 -0.68
C ASP A 63 24.13 1.56 -0.96
N LYS A 64 23.23 1.31 -1.90
CA LYS A 64 22.14 2.22 -2.25
C LYS A 64 20.77 1.57 -2.09
N ASP A 65 19.82 2.40 -1.78
CA ASP A 65 18.41 2.02 -1.74
C ASP A 65 17.94 1.57 -3.13
N LEU A 66 17.29 0.41 -3.17
CA LEU A 66 16.60 -0.03 -4.36
C LEU A 66 15.39 0.87 -4.58
N ALA A 67 15.24 1.39 -5.81
CA ALA A 67 14.03 2.11 -6.20
C ALA A 67 13.39 1.45 -7.42
N GLU A 68 12.09 1.21 -7.32
CA GLU A 68 11.29 0.69 -8.42
C GLU A 68 10.17 1.67 -8.81
N SER A 69 9.84 1.71 -10.08
CA SER A 69 8.66 2.41 -10.56
C SER A 69 8.05 1.62 -11.72
N PHE A 70 6.74 1.53 -11.74
CA PHE A 70 6.00 0.90 -12.82
C PHE A 70 4.59 1.46 -12.92
N SER A 71 4.03 1.40 -14.11
CA SER A 71 2.63 1.68 -14.38
C SER A 71 1.90 0.35 -14.59
N PHE A 72 0.66 0.27 -14.16
CA PHE A 72 -0.13 -0.91 -14.44
C PHE A 72 -1.61 -0.60 -14.67
N LEU A 73 -2.24 -1.42 -15.49
CA LEU A 73 -3.68 -1.41 -15.73
C LEU A 73 -4.29 -2.59 -14.99
N VAL A 74 -5.20 -2.32 -14.07
CA VAL A 74 -5.91 -3.36 -13.33
C VAL A 74 -7.27 -3.62 -13.98
N ASN A 75 -7.51 -4.88 -14.32
CA ASN A 75 -8.83 -5.34 -14.71
C ASN A 75 -9.62 -5.64 -13.42
N ASN A 76 -10.80 -5.03 -13.27
CA ASN A 76 -11.66 -5.19 -12.08
C ASN A 76 -11.05 -4.65 -10.76
N GLY A 77 -10.23 -3.60 -10.79
CA GLY A 77 -9.69 -2.93 -9.60
C GLY A 77 -10.74 -2.12 -8.82
N SER A 78 -11.95 -2.00 -9.34
CA SER A 78 -13.10 -1.41 -8.68
C SER A 78 -14.35 -2.22 -8.98
N GLN A 79 -15.33 -2.13 -8.08
CA GLN A 79 -16.67 -2.65 -8.31
C GLN A 79 -17.55 -1.50 -8.81
N ILE A 80 -18.23 -1.73 -9.93
CA ILE A 80 -19.23 -0.78 -10.45
C ILE A 80 -20.60 -1.37 -10.17
N THR A 81 -21.36 -0.69 -9.34
CA THR A 81 -22.71 -1.09 -8.96
C THR A 81 -23.66 0.06 -9.25
N GLY A 82 -24.40 -0.03 -10.38
CA GLY A 82 -25.32 1.03 -10.81
C GLY A 82 -24.58 2.34 -11.10
N ASN A 83 -24.79 3.36 -10.26
CA ASN A 83 -24.19 4.68 -10.38
C ASN A 83 -22.94 4.88 -9.50
N GLU A 84 -22.42 3.84 -8.87
CA GLU A 84 -21.33 3.92 -7.91
C GLU A 84 -20.10 3.14 -8.38
N ILE A 85 -18.93 3.71 -8.10
CA ILE A 85 -17.62 3.05 -8.23
C ILE A 85 -17.08 2.87 -6.82
N ILE A 86 -16.82 1.63 -6.44
CA ILE A 86 -16.28 1.26 -5.13
C ILE A 86 -14.87 0.74 -5.35
N LEU A 87 -13.88 1.34 -4.69
CA LEU A 87 -12.50 0.93 -4.80
C LEU A 87 -11.79 0.96 -3.43
N ASN A 88 -10.89 -0.01 -3.22
CA ASN A 88 -9.97 0.01 -2.09
C ASN A 88 -8.60 0.50 -2.58
N PRO A 89 -8.05 1.59 -2.01
CA PRO A 89 -6.75 2.13 -2.42
C PRO A 89 -5.61 1.12 -2.27
N TYR A 90 -5.67 0.26 -1.26
CA TYR A 90 -4.62 -0.71 -0.94
C TYR A 90 -4.72 -2.01 -1.74
N GLN A 91 -5.83 -2.27 -2.41
CA GLN A 91 -5.98 -3.47 -3.25
C GLN A 91 -4.93 -3.54 -4.36
N LEU A 92 -4.32 -2.40 -4.70
CA LEU A 92 -3.37 -2.23 -5.79
C LEU A 92 -1.91 -2.14 -5.31
N GLY A 93 -1.63 -2.24 -4.03
CA GLY A 93 -0.28 -1.95 -3.60
C GLY A 93 0.30 -2.76 -2.45
N THR A 94 -0.24 -2.67 -1.30
CA THR A 94 0.30 -3.32 -0.11
C THR A 94 -0.83 -3.56 0.87
N SER A 95 -1.22 -4.80 1.06
CA SER A 95 -2.01 -5.13 2.25
C SER A 95 -1.03 -5.60 3.32
N THR A 96 -0.99 -4.90 4.44
CA THR A 96 -0.27 -5.38 5.61
C THR A 96 -0.93 -6.68 6.05
N THR A 97 -0.31 -7.81 5.75
CA THR A 97 -0.80 -9.09 6.24
C THR A 97 -0.61 -9.10 7.75
N ASN A 98 -1.70 -9.14 8.51
CA ASN A 98 -1.58 -9.25 9.96
C ASN A 98 -0.98 -10.62 10.31
N GLN A 99 0.26 -10.61 10.78
CA GLN A 99 0.97 -11.82 11.22
C GLN A 99 0.66 -12.15 12.68
N PHE A 100 -0.09 -11.31 13.40
CA PHE A 100 -0.33 -11.40 14.84
C PHE A 100 -1.74 -11.91 15.14
N TYR A 101 -2.09 -13.09 14.62
CA TYR A 101 -3.41 -13.72 14.80
C TYR A 101 -3.47 -14.72 15.95
N ALA A 102 -2.32 -15.13 16.51
CA ALA A 102 -2.28 -16.07 17.63
C ALA A 102 -2.92 -15.48 18.89
N ILE A 103 -3.65 -16.29 19.65
CA ILE A 103 -4.31 -15.84 20.89
C ILE A 103 -3.27 -15.42 21.95
N GLU A 104 -2.17 -16.15 22.02
CA GLU A 104 -1.07 -15.92 22.94
C GLU A 104 0.27 -16.17 22.26
N ARG A 105 1.31 -15.53 22.78
CA ARG A 105 2.69 -15.73 22.32
C ARG A 105 3.58 -16.02 23.52
N LYS A 106 4.47 -17.00 23.38
CA LYS A 106 5.40 -17.40 24.45
C LYS A 106 6.78 -16.74 24.35
N PHE A 107 7.11 -16.21 23.17
CA PHE A 107 8.41 -15.62 22.88
C PHE A 107 8.26 -14.15 22.47
N PRO A 108 9.29 -13.32 22.68
CA PRO A 108 9.33 -11.97 22.17
C PRO A 108 9.10 -11.90 20.66
N ILE A 109 8.67 -10.75 20.19
CA ILE A 109 8.60 -10.43 18.75
C ILE A 109 9.88 -9.70 18.41
N ASP A 110 10.62 -10.22 17.44
CA ASP A 110 11.83 -9.61 16.91
C ASP A 110 11.57 -9.24 15.45
N PHE A 111 11.60 -7.94 15.15
CA PHE A 111 11.46 -7.40 13.80
C PHE A 111 12.79 -7.37 13.03
N GLY A 112 13.91 -7.68 13.69
CA GLY A 112 15.26 -7.68 13.12
C GLY A 112 15.86 -6.28 12.93
N CYS A 113 15.07 -5.33 12.45
CA CYS A 113 15.46 -3.91 12.29
C CYS A 113 14.22 -3.01 12.38
N PRO A 114 14.39 -1.70 12.63
CA PRO A 114 13.30 -0.74 12.46
C PRO A 114 12.72 -0.81 11.05
N GLN A 115 11.40 -0.63 10.93
CA GLN A 115 10.69 -0.72 9.66
C GLN A 115 9.94 0.59 9.39
N GLU A 116 9.94 1.00 8.15
CA GLU A 116 9.17 2.15 7.67
C GLU A 116 8.51 1.80 6.34
N GLU A 117 7.21 2.07 6.24
CA GLU A 117 6.44 1.89 5.02
C GLU A 117 5.65 3.16 4.73
N ASN A 118 5.91 3.75 3.56
CA ASN A 118 5.24 4.95 3.08
C ASN A 118 4.40 4.62 1.84
N PHE A 119 3.12 4.97 1.90
CA PHE A 119 2.19 4.82 0.79
C PHE A 119 1.63 6.19 0.41
N GLU A 120 1.65 6.51 -0.87
CA GLU A 120 1.00 7.69 -1.41
C GLU A 120 0.27 7.34 -2.71
N MET A 121 -1.01 7.67 -2.78
CA MET A 121 -1.85 7.49 -3.95
C MET A 121 -2.57 8.77 -4.31
N THR A 122 -2.57 9.13 -5.59
CA THR A 122 -3.44 10.17 -6.14
C THR A 122 -4.51 9.50 -7.00
N LEU A 123 -5.75 9.57 -6.56
CA LEU A 123 -6.92 9.08 -7.29
C LEU A 123 -7.60 10.24 -8.00
N THR A 124 -7.53 10.28 -9.32
CA THR A 124 -8.30 11.25 -10.12
C THR A 124 -9.76 10.80 -10.20
N ILE A 125 -10.67 11.71 -9.85
CA ILE A 125 -12.13 11.46 -9.90
C ILE A 125 -12.57 11.55 -11.36
N PRO A 126 -13.25 10.53 -11.91
CA PRO A 126 -13.74 10.55 -13.29
C PRO A 126 -14.77 11.67 -13.51
N ASP A 127 -14.81 12.19 -14.75
CA ASP A 127 -15.81 13.18 -15.13
C ASP A 127 -17.23 12.64 -14.91
N GLY A 128 -18.10 13.47 -14.32
CA GLY A 128 -19.47 13.08 -13.97
C GLY A 128 -19.60 12.26 -12.69
N TYR A 129 -18.51 12.12 -11.91
CA TYR A 129 -18.53 11.49 -10.59
C TYR A 129 -18.11 12.46 -9.50
N GLN A 130 -18.58 12.20 -8.30
CA GLN A 130 -18.17 12.88 -7.07
C GLN A 130 -17.88 11.88 -5.97
N VAL A 131 -17.09 12.28 -4.98
CA VAL A 131 -16.82 11.47 -3.79
C VAL A 131 -18.09 11.43 -2.94
N ALA A 132 -18.65 10.24 -2.78
CA ALA A 132 -19.80 9.99 -1.90
C ALA A 132 -19.32 9.61 -0.50
N ASP A 133 -18.24 8.81 -0.42
CA ASP A 133 -17.63 8.41 0.85
C ASP A 133 -16.13 8.15 0.68
N SER A 134 -15.36 8.38 1.74
CA SER A 134 -13.93 8.14 1.76
C SER A 134 -13.44 7.86 3.20
N PRO A 135 -12.34 7.09 3.35
CA PRO A 135 -11.78 6.79 4.66
C PRO A 135 -11.42 8.07 5.45
N GLU A 136 -11.76 8.09 6.74
CA GLU A 136 -11.37 9.17 7.64
C GLU A 136 -9.87 9.09 8.00
N ASN A 137 -9.28 10.24 8.34
CA ASN A 137 -7.92 10.30 8.84
C ASN A 137 -7.78 9.50 10.14
N LEU A 138 -6.65 8.82 10.30
CA LEU A 138 -6.37 8.00 11.48
C LEU A 138 -4.92 8.18 11.91
N LYS A 139 -4.69 8.29 13.22
CA LYS A 139 -3.38 8.18 13.82
C LYS A 139 -3.43 7.13 14.92
N LEU A 140 -2.51 6.19 14.87
CA LEU A 140 -2.29 5.15 15.87
C LEU A 140 -0.87 5.28 16.41
N ASP A 141 -0.70 4.97 17.68
CA ASP A 141 0.57 4.95 18.38
C ASP A 141 0.77 3.54 18.98
N LEU A 142 1.95 2.96 18.76
CA LEU A 142 2.32 1.63 19.29
C LEU A 142 3.09 1.76 20.62
N GLY A 143 2.62 2.64 21.51
CA GLY A 143 3.22 2.85 22.81
C GLY A 143 4.56 3.59 22.73
N LYS A 144 5.24 3.68 23.87
CA LYS A 144 6.48 4.42 23.98
C LYS A 144 7.57 3.79 23.11
N ASP A 145 8.06 4.57 22.14
CA ASP A 145 9.12 4.20 21.21
C ASP A 145 8.82 2.94 20.35
N GLY A 146 7.56 2.49 20.29
CA GLY A 146 7.16 1.28 19.55
C GLY A 146 7.02 1.49 18.06
N GLY A 147 6.51 2.66 17.67
CA GLY A 147 6.20 3.03 16.30
C GLY A 147 4.84 3.71 16.17
N SER A 148 4.41 3.99 14.96
CA SER A 148 3.14 4.66 14.68
C SER A 148 2.56 4.28 13.32
N PHE A 149 1.27 4.55 13.15
CA PHE A 149 0.61 4.52 11.85
C PHE A 149 -0.21 5.81 11.68
N VAL A 150 0.02 6.51 10.57
CA VAL A 150 -0.71 7.71 10.21
C VAL A 150 -1.34 7.49 8.84
N PHE A 151 -2.63 7.73 8.74
CA PHE A 151 -3.39 7.67 7.50
C PHE A 151 -4.10 9.00 7.25
N SER A 152 -4.08 9.48 6.01
CA SER A 152 -4.83 10.64 5.58
C SER A 152 -5.43 10.44 4.20
N CYS A 153 -6.67 10.94 4.03
CA CYS A 153 -7.36 11.03 2.75
C CYS A 153 -7.88 12.46 2.57
N GLN A 154 -7.39 13.18 1.58
CA GLN A 154 -7.70 14.58 1.39
C GLN A 154 -8.08 14.87 -0.06
N ARG A 155 -9.11 15.72 -0.25
CA ARG A 155 -9.49 16.20 -1.57
C ARG A 155 -8.56 17.33 -2.04
N SER A 156 -8.09 17.24 -3.27
CA SER A 156 -7.30 18.29 -3.94
C SER A 156 -7.83 18.46 -5.36
N GLY A 157 -8.64 19.49 -5.57
CA GLY A 157 -9.31 19.73 -6.84
C GLY A 157 -10.18 18.56 -7.28
N ASN A 158 -9.86 17.96 -8.42
CA ASN A 158 -10.55 16.79 -8.97
C ASN A 158 -9.86 15.46 -8.59
N SER A 159 -9.13 15.43 -7.46
CA SER A 159 -8.43 14.24 -7.01
C SER A 159 -8.58 14.04 -5.52
N LEU A 160 -8.41 12.78 -5.07
CA LEU A 160 -8.14 12.42 -3.69
C LEU A 160 -6.66 12.07 -3.56
N ILE A 161 -6.02 12.61 -2.55
CA ILE A 161 -4.65 12.25 -2.15
C ILE A 161 -4.75 11.39 -0.91
N ILE A 162 -4.33 10.14 -1.02
CA ILE A 162 -4.33 9.14 0.05
C ILE A 162 -2.89 8.91 0.45
N LYS A 163 -2.60 9.03 1.74
CA LYS A 163 -1.26 8.78 2.28
C LYS A 163 -1.35 7.92 3.52
N SER A 164 -0.39 7.04 3.69
CA SER A 164 -0.13 6.41 4.99
C SER A 164 1.35 6.23 5.23
N GLU A 165 1.71 6.32 6.49
CA GLU A 165 3.05 6.12 7.02
C GLU A 165 2.92 5.12 8.17
N LEU A 166 3.62 4.00 8.08
CA LEU A 166 3.75 2.99 9.13
C LEU A 166 5.21 2.95 9.56
N SER A 167 5.47 3.15 10.84
CA SER A 167 6.79 2.95 11.43
C SER A 167 6.73 1.91 12.56
N ILE A 168 7.76 1.07 12.64
CA ILE A 168 8.07 0.19 13.76
C ILE A 168 9.48 0.55 14.19
N ASP A 169 9.59 1.31 15.27
CA ASP A 169 10.86 1.89 15.71
C ASP A 169 11.58 0.96 16.68
N LYS A 170 10.83 0.24 17.52
CA LYS A 170 11.34 -0.75 18.46
C LYS A 170 11.48 -2.11 17.78
N VAL A 171 12.68 -2.65 17.81
CA VAL A 171 13.01 -3.92 17.13
C VAL A 171 12.51 -5.13 17.92
N LEU A 172 12.65 -5.12 19.25
CA LEU A 172 12.34 -6.26 20.12
C LEU A 172 11.21 -5.90 21.09
N PHE A 173 10.10 -6.62 20.98
CA PHE A 173 8.96 -6.46 21.88
C PHE A 173 8.82 -7.70 22.77
N PRO A 174 8.79 -7.53 24.11
CA PRO A 174 8.54 -8.64 25.01
C PRO A 174 7.14 -9.23 24.81
N GLN A 175 6.97 -10.48 25.21
CA GLN A 175 5.66 -11.16 25.06
C GLN A 175 4.50 -10.43 25.75
N THR A 176 4.79 -9.64 26.79
CA THR A 176 3.79 -8.86 27.54
C THR A 176 3.16 -7.73 26.69
N GLU A 177 3.86 -7.25 25.65
CA GLU A 177 3.39 -6.22 24.72
C GLU A 177 2.65 -6.83 23.51
N TYR A 178 2.56 -8.17 23.41
CA TYR A 178 1.95 -8.83 22.26
C TYR A 178 0.54 -8.37 21.96
N LYS A 179 -0.30 -8.18 22.98
CA LYS A 179 -1.69 -7.74 22.80
C LYS A 179 -1.81 -6.32 22.24
N GLU A 180 -0.87 -5.45 22.55
CA GLU A 180 -0.82 -4.08 22.03
C GLU A 180 -0.44 -4.10 20.55
N ILE A 181 0.59 -4.88 20.19
CA ILE A 181 1.00 -5.07 18.80
C ILE A 181 -0.13 -5.69 17.97
N GLN A 182 -0.78 -6.73 18.50
CA GLN A 182 -1.90 -7.38 17.84
C GLN A 182 -3.03 -6.39 17.53
N LYS A 183 -3.41 -5.55 18.51
CA LYS A 183 -4.44 -4.53 18.33
C LYS A 183 -4.01 -3.45 17.34
N PHE A 184 -2.75 -3.03 17.42
CA PHE A 184 -2.20 -2.02 16.50
C PHE A 184 -2.29 -2.49 15.06
N PHE A 185 -1.74 -3.67 14.73
CA PHE A 185 -1.77 -4.21 13.36
C PHE A 185 -3.18 -4.54 12.88
N LEU A 186 -4.08 -4.97 13.78
CA LEU A 186 -5.48 -5.15 13.44
C LEU A 186 -6.12 -3.83 12.98
N ARG A 187 -5.89 -2.74 13.72
CA ARG A 187 -6.42 -1.40 13.36
C ARG A 187 -5.81 -0.86 12.07
N VAL A 188 -4.52 -1.12 11.82
CA VAL A 188 -3.88 -0.79 10.54
C VAL A 188 -4.57 -1.53 9.40
N GLN A 189 -4.77 -2.84 9.54
CA GLN A 189 -5.43 -3.68 8.55
C GLN A 189 -6.87 -3.26 8.29
N GLU A 190 -7.64 -2.96 9.34
CA GLU A 190 -9.01 -2.45 9.21
C GLU A 190 -9.03 -1.14 8.40
N LYS A 191 -8.12 -0.20 8.68
CA LYS A 191 -7.99 1.06 7.93
C LYS A 191 -7.63 0.83 6.46
N GLN A 192 -6.72 -0.07 6.19
CA GLN A 192 -6.32 -0.43 4.82
C GLN A 192 -7.40 -1.21 4.04
N ALA A 193 -8.39 -1.76 4.74
CA ALA A 193 -9.53 -2.45 4.12
C ALA A 193 -10.69 -1.52 3.78
N GLU A 194 -10.65 -0.24 4.18
CA GLU A 194 -11.72 0.72 3.90
C GLU A 194 -11.79 1.09 2.40
N TYR A 195 -13.00 1.48 1.96
CA TYR A 195 -13.29 1.78 0.57
C TYR A 195 -13.49 3.28 0.33
N ILE A 196 -13.19 3.70 -0.89
CA ILE A 196 -13.63 4.97 -1.46
C ILE A 196 -14.85 4.69 -2.33
N ILE A 197 -15.89 5.48 -2.18
CA ILE A 197 -17.11 5.39 -2.97
C ILE A 197 -17.27 6.66 -3.80
N LEU A 198 -17.25 6.51 -5.12
CA LEU A 198 -17.55 7.57 -6.07
C LEU A 198 -18.95 7.33 -6.61
N LYS A 199 -19.78 8.38 -6.67
CA LYS A 199 -21.15 8.34 -7.16
C LYS A 199 -21.29 9.25 -8.37
N LYS A 200 -22.03 8.79 -9.35
CA LYS A 200 -22.37 9.60 -10.53
C LYS A 200 -23.20 10.81 -10.13
N SER A 201 -22.78 11.99 -10.61
CA SER A 201 -23.44 13.28 -10.37
C SER A 201 -24.79 13.37 -11.07
#